data_909c46cb9fa2fdb76c1ded2f0cfac21b
#
_entry.id   909c46cb9fa2fdb76c1ded2f0cfac21b
#
_cell.length_a   1.000
_cell.length_b   1.000
_cell.length_c   1.000
_cell.angle_alpha   90.00
_cell.angle_beta   90.00
_cell.angle_gamma   90.00
#
_symmetry.space_group_name_H-M   'P 1'
#
loop_
_entity.id
_entity.type
_entity.pdbx_description
1 polymer ?
#
loop_
_entity_poly.entity_id
_entity_poly.type
_entity_poly.pdbx_seq_one_letter_code
_entity_poly.pdbx_strand_id
1 'polypeptide(L)'
;MKFIKKNLLRTTVLAILSVALIYTFFELNKQNALAITNANKYNVEVFKTPSCGCCYGYVKFLEKEKFKVKQTDLRYLHDVKQKYNIPLEMQSCHTTVMGKYFIEGHVPLEAIEKLLKEQPDIDGIALPGMPIGTPGMPGDKEEPFVIYQLVDGKYSIFMTI
;
A
#
# COMPACT_ATOMS: atom_id res chain seq x y z
N MET A 1 45.93 34.46 -2.55
CA MET A 1 45.25 33.83 -1.38
C MET A 1 43.72 33.71 -1.51
N LYS A 2 42.98 34.74 -1.97
CA LYS A 2 41.51 34.68 -2.14
C LYS A 2 41.03 33.64 -3.17
N PHE A 3 41.76 33.39 -4.25
CA PHE A 3 41.36 32.45 -5.33
C PHE A 3 41.44 30.98 -4.89
N ILE A 4 42.45 30.64 -4.11
CA ILE A 4 42.65 29.28 -3.58
C ILE A 4 41.54 28.92 -2.56
N LYS A 5 41.16 29.83 -1.68
CA LYS A 5 40.07 29.65 -0.72
C LYS A 5 38.71 29.44 -1.41
N LYS A 6 38.42 30.16 -2.52
CA LYS A 6 37.18 30.04 -3.28
C LYS A 6 37.06 28.71 -4.00
N ASN A 7 38.18 28.19 -4.55
CA ASN A 7 38.18 26.88 -5.20
C ASN A 7 38.07 25.73 -4.16
N LEU A 8 38.73 25.83 -3.03
CA LEU A 8 38.65 24.85 -1.94
C LEU A 8 37.21 24.78 -1.40
N LEU A 9 36.53 25.92 -1.24
CA LEU A 9 35.14 25.93 -0.78
C LEU A 9 34.20 25.29 -1.81
N ARG A 10 34.42 25.52 -3.11
CA ARG A 10 33.62 24.88 -4.17
C ARG A 10 33.81 23.37 -4.23
N THR A 11 35.05 22.90 -4.08
CA THR A 11 35.32 21.44 -4.09
C THR A 11 34.77 20.76 -2.85
N THR A 12 34.80 21.39 -1.69
CA THR A 12 34.20 20.83 -0.47
C THR A 12 32.67 20.76 -0.55
N VAL A 13 32.01 21.81 -1.10
CA VAL A 13 30.56 21.80 -1.29
C VAL A 13 30.13 20.71 -2.29
N LEU A 14 30.86 20.58 -3.41
CA LEU A 14 30.58 19.51 -4.39
C LEU A 14 30.75 18.10 -3.77
N ALA A 15 31.78 17.89 -2.96
CA ALA A 15 32.01 16.64 -2.27
C ALA A 15 30.87 16.31 -1.28
N ILE A 16 30.38 17.30 -0.52
CA ILE A 16 29.25 17.11 0.41
C ILE A 16 27.97 16.78 -0.37
N LEU A 17 27.69 17.47 -1.46
CA LEU A 17 26.52 17.20 -2.30
C LEU A 17 26.57 15.78 -2.92
N SER A 18 27.75 15.35 -3.37
CA SER A 18 27.89 13.99 -3.93
C SER A 18 27.66 12.91 -2.87
N VAL A 19 28.16 13.09 -1.65
CA VAL A 19 27.94 12.17 -0.54
C VAL A 19 26.45 12.13 -0.16
N ALA A 20 25.78 13.29 -0.10
CA ALA A 20 24.34 13.36 0.18
C ALA A 20 23.53 12.65 -0.90
N LEU A 21 23.86 12.81 -2.18
CA LEU A 21 23.21 12.10 -3.29
C LEU A 21 23.41 10.59 -3.23
N ILE A 22 24.61 10.13 -2.89
CA ILE A 22 24.90 8.70 -2.72
C ILE A 22 24.10 8.13 -1.55
N TYR A 23 24.03 8.87 -0.44
CA TYR A 23 23.25 8.44 0.73
C TYR A 23 21.76 8.34 0.41
N THR A 24 21.18 9.35 -0.26
CA THR A 24 19.77 9.30 -0.66
C THR A 24 19.48 8.16 -1.65
N PHE A 25 20.37 7.91 -2.60
CA PHE A 25 20.26 6.78 -3.52
C PHE A 25 20.31 5.43 -2.80
N PHE A 26 21.18 5.30 -1.80
CA PHE A 26 21.31 4.09 -1.00
C PHE A 26 20.05 3.82 -0.15
N GLU A 27 19.47 4.87 0.47
CA GLU A 27 18.23 4.73 1.25
C GLU A 27 17.03 4.40 0.36
N LEU A 28 16.91 5.00 -0.82
CA LEU A 28 15.88 4.66 -1.80
C LEU A 28 15.98 3.19 -2.26
N ASN A 29 17.18 2.72 -2.54
CA ASN A 29 17.40 1.32 -2.93
C ASN A 29 17.09 0.34 -1.79
N LYS A 30 17.39 0.70 -0.55
CA LYS A 30 17.05 -0.10 0.63
C LYS A 30 15.55 -0.20 0.85
N GLN A 31 14.79 0.89 0.65
CA GLN A 31 13.34 0.89 0.72
C GLN A 31 12.72 0.02 -0.37
N ASN A 32 13.20 0.14 -1.61
CA ASN A 32 12.75 -0.70 -2.73
C ASN A 32 13.05 -2.19 -2.50
N ALA A 33 14.21 -2.52 -1.96
CA ALA A 33 14.58 -3.90 -1.63
C ALA A 33 13.68 -4.50 -0.54
N LEU A 34 13.32 -3.69 0.48
CA LEU A 34 12.40 -4.10 1.55
C LEU A 34 10.97 -4.32 1.01
N ALA A 35 10.48 -3.44 0.14
CA ALA A 35 9.17 -3.58 -0.51
C ALA A 35 9.11 -4.88 -1.34
N ILE A 36 10.13 -5.17 -2.16
CA ILE A 36 10.22 -6.39 -2.97
C ILE A 36 10.30 -7.65 -2.09
N THR A 37 11.02 -7.60 -0.98
CA THR A 37 11.15 -8.73 -0.04
C THR A 37 9.80 -9.02 0.63
N ASN A 38 9.05 -8.00 1.00
CA ASN A 38 7.73 -8.14 1.58
C ASN A 38 6.70 -8.63 0.55
N ALA A 39 6.73 -8.12 -0.67
CA ALA A 39 5.84 -8.55 -1.75
C ALA A 39 5.99 -10.05 -2.09
N ASN A 40 7.19 -10.60 -2.02
CA ASN A 40 7.45 -12.02 -2.26
C ASN A 40 7.17 -12.92 -1.03
N LYS A 41 7.07 -12.34 0.16
CA LYS A 41 6.87 -13.07 1.42
C LYS A 41 5.41 -13.47 1.64
N TYR A 42 4.45 -12.69 1.12
CA TYR A 42 3.04 -12.93 1.37
C TYR A 42 2.33 -13.51 0.16
N ASN A 43 1.57 -14.59 0.38
CA ASN A 43 0.58 -15.04 -0.58
C ASN A 43 -0.57 -14.02 -0.57
N VAL A 44 -0.87 -13.46 -1.72
CA VAL A 44 -1.95 -12.48 -1.90
C VAL A 44 -3.08 -13.11 -2.68
N GLU A 45 -4.27 -13.12 -2.13
CA GLU A 45 -5.47 -13.58 -2.81
C GLU A 45 -6.53 -12.49 -2.82
N VAL A 46 -7.00 -12.11 -4.02
CA VAL A 46 -8.04 -11.09 -4.22
C VAL A 46 -9.34 -11.78 -4.57
N PHE A 47 -10.33 -11.65 -3.69
CA PHE A 47 -11.69 -12.11 -3.90
C PHE A 47 -12.53 -10.96 -4.48
N LYS A 48 -13.04 -11.13 -5.69
CA LYS A 48 -13.82 -10.12 -6.42
C LYS A 48 -14.93 -10.76 -7.25
N THR A 49 -15.85 -9.94 -7.76
CA THR A 49 -16.80 -10.42 -8.77
C THR A 49 -16.20 -10.37 -10.18
N PRO A 50 -16.58 -11.27 -11.10
CA PRO A 50 -16.03 -11.31 -12.46
C PRO A 50 -16.18 -10.00 -13.24
N SER A 51 -17.29 -9.27 -13.01
CA SER A 51 -17.62 -8.02 -13.72
C SER A 51 -17.02 -6.75 -13.09
N CYS A 52 -16.28 -6.86 -11.99
CA CYS A 52 -15.71 -5.71 -11.28
C CYS A 52 -14.45 -5.18 -11.99
N GLY A 53 -14.60 -4.16 -12.85
CA GLY A 53 -13.49 -3.56 -13.59
C GLY A 53 -12.46 -2.86 -12.70
N CYS A 54 -12.88 -2.10 -11.70
CA CYS A 54 -11.98 -1.43 -10.75
C CYS A 54 -11.21 -2.45 -9.88
N CYS A 55 -11.85 -3.57 -9.51
CA CYS A 55 -11.17 -4.66 -8.79
C CYS A 55 -10.06 -5.29 -9.64
N TYR A 56 -10.30 -5.45 -10.95
CA TYR A 56 -9.25 -5.88 -11.88
C TYR A 56 -8.11 -4.85 -11.94
N GLY A 57 -8.43 -3.56 -11.98
CA GLY A 57 -7.45 -2.48 -11.88
C GLY A 57 -6.61 -2.56 -10.60
N TYR A 58 -7.23 -2.91 -9.47
CA TYR A 58 -6.54 -3.11 -8.19
C TYR A 58 -5.59 -4.32 -8.22
N VAL A 59 -6.01 -5.43 -8.83
CA VAL A 59 -5.12 -6.58 -9.05
C VAL A 59 -3.89 -6.17 -9.86
N LYS A 60 -4.08 -5.43 -10.96
CA LYS A 60 -2.97 -4.93 -11.78
C LYS A 60 -2.04 -3.98 -11.02
N PHE A 61 -2.59 -3.16 -10.14
CA PHE A 61 -1.81 -2.34 -9.23
C PHE A 61 -0.92 -3.22 -8.33
N LEU A 62 -1.48 -4.22 -7.63
CA LEU A 62 -0.71 -5.11 -6.77
C LEU A 62 0.38 -5.89 -7.53
N GLU A 63 0.08 -6.36 -8.74
CA GLU A 63 1.05 -7.03 -9.62
C GLU A 63 2.20 -6.09 -10.02
N LYS A 64 1.89 -4.82 -10.32
CA LYS A 64 2.90 -3.77 -10.61
C LYS A 64 3.81 -3.54 -9.40
N GLU A 65 3.25 -3.56 -8.19
CA GLU A 65 3.99 -3.47 -6.92
C GLU A 65 4.68 -4.80 -6.53
N LYS A 66 4.76 -5.75 -7.48
CA LYS A 66 5.51 -7.02 -7.37
C LYS A 66 4.89 -8.05 -6.42
N PHE A 67 3.63 -7.88 -6.00
CA PHE A 67 2.93 -8.92 -5.28
C PHE A 67 2.55 -10.07 -6.23
N LYS A 68 2.66 -11.30 -5.74
CA LYS A 68 2.15 -12.49 -6.44
C LYS A 68 0.68 -12.66 -6.13
N VAL A 69 -0.17 -12.22 -7.04
CA VAL A 69 -1.61 -12.17 -6.82
C VAL A 69 -2.29 -13.40 -7.42
N LYS A 70 -3.05 -14.12 -6.59
CA LYS A 70 -4.08 -15.07 -7.02
C LYS A 70 -5.42 -14.34 -7.05
N GLN A 71 -6.12 -14.40 -8.18
CA GLN A 71 -7.49 -13.90 -8.30
C GLN A 71 -8.47 -15.04 -8.08
N THR A 72 -9.51 -14.78 -7.28
CA THR A 72 -10.62 -15.70 -7.07
C THR A 72 -11.93 -14.97 -7.35
N ASP A 73 -12.54 -15.31 -8.49
CA ASP A 73 -13.82 -14.74 -8.90
C ASP A 73 -14.97 -15.46 -8.19
N LEU A 74 -15.79 -14.70 -7.48
CA LEU A 74 -16.95 -15.18 -6.77
C LEU A 74 -18.20 -14.43 -7.24
N ARG A 75 -19.32 -15.14 -7.35
CA ARG A 75 -20.60 -14.49 -7.70
C ARG A 75 -21.06 -13.51 -6.61
N TYR A 76 -20.80 -13.84 -5.35
CA TYR A 76 -21.10 -13.02 -4.18
C TYR A 76 -19.92 -13.05 -3.21
N LEU A 77 -19.64 -11.93 -2.55
CA LEU A 77 -18.53 -11.78 -1.62
C LEU A 77 -18.96 -11.89 -0.15
N HIS A 78 -20.26 -12.10 0.10
CA HIS A 78 -20.83 -12.14 1.45
C HIS A 78 -20.08 -13.11 2.38
N ASP A 79 -19.86 -14.35 1.93
CA ASP A 79 -19.22 -15.38 2.76
C ASP A 79 -17.78 -15.03 3.12
N VAL A 80 -17.04 -14.40 2.18
CA VAL A 80 -15.67 -13.94 2.44
C VAL A 80 -15.69 -12.81 3.46
N LYS A 81 -16.56 -11.82 3.29
CA LYS A 81 -16.67 -10.68 4.21
C LYS A 81 -17.13 -11.10 5.60
N GLN A 82 -18.08 -12.05 5.67
CA GLN A 82 -18.52 -12.64 6.93
C GLN A 82 -17.40 -13.42 7.61
N LYS A 83 -16.63 -14.23 6.87
CA LYS A 83 -15.49 -14.99 7.40
C LYS A 83 -14.47 -14.09 8.11
N TYR A 84 -14.24 -12.89 7.59
CA TYR A 84 -13.32 -11.91 8.16
C TYR A 84 -14.02 -10.89 9.08
N ASN A 85 -15.30 -11.12 9.40
CA ASN A 85 -16.09 -10.27 10.30
C ASN A 85 -16.04 -8.76 9.90
N ILE A 86 -16.10 -8.47 8.58
CA ILE A 86 -16.03 -7.11 8.05
C ILE A 86 -17.41 -6.46 8.19
N PRO A 87 -17.56 -5.40 9.02
CA PRO A 87 -18.84 -4.71 9.21
C PRO A 87 -19.36 -4.12 7.90
N LEU A 88 -20.65 -4.03 7.73
CA LEU A 88 -21.29 -3.61 6.48
C LEU A 88 -20.78 -2.22 6.03
N GLU A 89 -20.63 -1.29 6.97
CA GLU A 89 -20.15 0.08 6.74
C GLU A 89 -18.68 0.15 6.30
N MET A 90 -17.89 -0.91 6.55
CA MET A 90 -16.50 -1.01 6.12
C MET A 90 -16.32 -1.79 4.82
N GLN A 91 -17.40 -2.37 4.28
CA GLN A 91 -17.31 -3.17 3.07
C GLN A 91 -17.11 -2.31 1.81
N SER A 92 -16.37 -2.88 0.87
CA SER A 92 -16.12 -2.34 -0.46
C SER A 92 -16.35 -3.40 -1.55
N CYS A 93 -15.86 -3.20 -2.77
CA CYS A 93 -16.14 -4.05 -3.92
C CYS A 93 -15.31 -5.35 -3.98
N HIS A 94 -14.25 -5.48 -3.21
CA HIS A 94 -13.39 -6.67 -3.14
C HIS A 94 -12.72 -6.78 -1.79
N THR A 95 -12.26 -8.01 -1.47
CA THR A 95 -11.48 -8.32 -0.28
C THR A 95 -10.18 -8.97 -0.70
N THR A 96 -9.06 -8.44 -0.25
CA THR A 96 -7.73 -9.02 -0.44
C THR A 96 -7.28 -9.69 0.85
N VAL A 97 -6.69 -10.89 0.75
CA VAL A 97 -6.07 -11.58 1.90
C VAL A 97 -4.58 -11.61 1.68
N MET A 98 -3.82 -11.17 2.69
CA MET A 98 -2.38 -11.05 2.65
C MET A 98 -1.77 -11.51 3.97
N GLY A 99 -1.24 -12.73 3.99
CA GLY A 99 -0.79 -13.39 5.22
C GLY A 99 -1.95 -13.60 6.20
N LYS A 100 -1.84 -13.04 7.41
CA LYS A 100 -2.90 -13.11 8.43
C LYS A 100 -3.97 -12.02 8.29
N TYR A 101 -3.72 -11.01 7.44
CA TYR A 101 -4.56 -9.83 7.34
C TYR A 101 -5.54 -9.91 6.19
N PHE A 102 -6.71 -9.31 6.36
CA PHE A 102 -7.51 -8.88 5.22
C PHE A 102 -7.26 -7.39 4.91
N ILE A 103 -7.48 -7.02 3.66
CA ILE A 103 -7.43 -5.67 3.14
C ILE A 103 -8.71 -5.48 2.33
N GLU A 104 -9.59 -4.62 2.82
CA GLU A 104 -10.89 -4.38 2.21
C GLU A 104 -10.88 -3.11 1.35
N GLY A 105 -11.22 -3.26 0.06
CA GLY A 105 -11.30 -2.15 -0.88
C GLY A 105 -9.96 -1.69 -1.45
N HIS A 106 -9.97 -0.51 -2.04
CA HIS A 106 -8.87 0.04 -2.84
C HIS A 106 -7.79 0.73 -1.98
N VAL A 107 -7.26 0.00 -1.00
CA VAL A 107 -6.27 0.51 -0.04
C VAL A 107 -4.96 0.84 -0.75
N PRO A 108 -4.39 2.07 -0.58
CA PRO A 108 -3.12 2.46 -1.17
C PRO A 108 -1.92 1.68 -0.62
N LEU A 109 -0.82 1.67 -1.41
CA LEU A 109 0.40 0.93 -1.09
C LEU A 109 0.99 1.34 0.26
N GLU A 110 0.99 2.61 0.58
CA GLU A 110 1.55 3.16 1.83
C GLU A 110 0.91 2.54 3.08
N ALA A 111 -0.40 2.29 3.03
CA ALA A 111 -1.11 1.63 4.13
C ALA A 111 -0.79 0.13 4.20
N ILE A 112 -0.67 -0.52 3.05
CA ILE A 112 -0.26 -1.93 2.97
C ILE A 112 1.17 -2.10 3.51
N GLU A 113 2.10 -1.25 3.10
CA GLU A 113 3.49 -1.27 3.56
C GLU A 113 3.60 -1.05 5.06
N LYS A 114 2.85 -0.07 5.61
CA LYS A 114 2.78 0.17 7.05
C LYS A 114 2.28 -1.07 7.78
N LEU A 115 1.19 -1.69 7.32
CA LEU A 115 0.60 -2.90 7.89
C LEU A 115 1.62 -4.06 7.93
N LEU A 116 2.30 -4.30 6.80
CA LEU A 116 3.27 -5.40 6.66
C LEU A 116 4.57 -5.16 7.45
N LYS A 117 4.96 -3.90 7.63
CA LYS A 117 6.15 -3.51 8.39
C LYS A 117 5.92 -3.58 9.89
N GLU A 118 4.81 -3.02 10.36
CA GLU A 118 4.51 -2.92 11.79
C GLU A 118 3.93 -4.22 12.36
N GLN A 119 3.25 -5.01 11.52
CA GLN A 119 2.61 -6.28 11.87
C GLN A 119 1.74 -6.18 13.14
N PRO A 120 0.86 -5.17 13.25
CA PRO A 120 0.05 -4.98 14.43
C PRO A 120 -0.88 -6.18 14.70
N ASP A 121 -1.35 -6.29 15.93
CA ASP A 121 -2.32 -7.32 16.31
C ASP A 121 -3.75 -6.85 15.99
N ILE A 122 -4.09 -6.93 14.70
CA ILE A 122 -5.38 -6.56 14.11
C ILE A 122 -5.79 -7.62 13.08
N ASP A 123 -7.07 -7.66 12.72
CA ASP A 123 -7.59 -8.58 11.71
C ASP A 123 -7.30 -8.09 10.28
N GLY A 124 -7.34 -6.78 10.07
CA GLY A 124 -7.09 -6.18 8.76
C GLY A 124 -7.30 -4.68 8.73
N ILE A 125 -7.24 -4.14 7.50
CA ILE A 125 -7.48 -2.72 7.22
C ILE A 125 -8.53 -2.56 6.13
N ALA A 126 -9.25 -1.45 6.15
CA ALA A 126 -10.30 -1.13 5.19
C ALA A 126 -10.23 0.31 4.69
N LEU A 127 -10.53 0.49 3.42
CA LEU A 127 -10.92 1.76 2.83
C LEU A 127 -12.35 1.58 2.27
N PRO A 128 -13.38 1.98 3.04
CA PRO A 128 -14.77 1.78 2.64
C PRO A 128 -15.14 2.62 1.41
N GLY A 129 -16.14 2.18 0.70
CA GLY A 129 -16.54 2.82 -0.55
C GLY A 129 -15.56 2.54 -1.69
N MET A 130 -15.49 3.47 -2.63
CA MET A 130 -14.62 3.42 -3.82
C MET A 130 -14.13 4.85 -4.13
N PRO A 131 -13.31 5.48 -3.27
CA PRO A 131 -12.89 6.86 -3.48
C PRO A 131 -12.12 7.02 -4.80
N ILE A 132 -12.39 8.11 -5.52
CA ILE A 132 -11.69 8.48 -6.76
C ILE A 132 -10.20 8.68 -6.47
N GLY A 133 -9.34 8.28 -7.41
CA GLY A 133 -7.88 8.39 -7.27
C GLY A 133 -7.22 7.32 -6.41
N THR A 134 -7.98 6.37 -5.86
CA THR A 134 -7.39 5.18 -5.21
C THR A 134 -6.88 4.17 -6.25
N PRO A 135 -5.97 3.26 -5.89
CA PRO A 135 -5.44 2.27 -6.81
C PRO A 135 -6.53 1.46 -7.53
N GLY A 136 -6.52 1.45 -8.85
CA GLY A 136 -7.54 0.79 -9.68
C GLY A 136 -8.80 1.60 -9.94
N MET A 137 -8.96 2.77 -9.32
CA MET A 137 -10.04 3.72 -9.60
C MET A 137 -9.56 4.84 -10.53
N PRO A 138 -10.41 5.37 -11.41
CA PRO A 138 -10.07 6.51 -12.26
C PRO A 138 -10.02 7.82 -11.47
N GLY A 139 -9.44 8.87 -12.09
CA GLY A 139 -9.41 10.24 -11.58
C GLY A 139 -8.26 10.51 -10.62
N ASP A 140 -8.14 11.77 -10.24
CA ASP A 140 -7.13 12.24 -9.30
C ASP A 140 -7.68 12.19 -7.87
N LYS A 141 -6.78 12.12 -6.91
CA LYS A 141 -7.13 12.17 -5.50
C LYS A 141 -7.63 13.57 -5.14
N GLU A 142 -8.87 13.67 -4.69
CA GLU A 142 -9.52 14.94 -4.34
C GLU A 142 -9.50 15.20 -2.83
N GLU A 143 -9.54 14.14 -2.01
CA GLU A 143 -9.60 14.22 -0.54
C GLU A 143 -8.63 13.23 0.10
N PRO A 144 -8.23 13.46 1.37
CA PRO A 144 -7.45 12.48 2.11
C PRO A 144 -8.20 11.16 2.26
N PHE A 145 -7.50 10.05 2.06
CA PHE A 145 -8.05 8.72 2.28
C PHE A 145 -7.91 8.33 3.75
N VAL A 146 -9.03 8.05 4.42
CA VAL A 146 -9.04 7.55 5.79
C VAL A 146 -9.08 6.03 5.75
N ILE A 147 -7.98 5.41 6.16
CA ILE A 147 -7.85 3.95 6.27
C ILE A 147 -8.18 3.53 7.69
N TYR A 148 -9.03 2.54 7.83
CA TYR A 148 -9.45 2.00 9.12
C TYR A 148 -8.75 0.68 9.41
N GLN A 149 -8.39 0.42 10.66
CA GLN A 149 -8.04 -0.90 11.17
C GLN A 149 -9.26 -1.56 11.81
N LEU A 150 -9.29 -2.90 11.75
CA LEU A 150 -10.38 -3.69 12.31
C LEU A 150 -9.82 -4.73 13.28
N VAL A 151 -10.51 -4.86 14.42
CA VAL A 151 -10.25 -5.87 15.46
C VAL A 151 -11.60 -6.37 15.95
N ASP A 152 -11.88 -7.66 15.80
CA ASP A 152 -13.15 -8.28 16.20
C ASP A 152 -14.40 -7.54 15.68
N GLY A 153 -14.37 -7.09 14.44
CA GLY A 153 -15.47 -6.34 13.80
C GLY A 153 -15.62 -4.88 14.27
N LYS A 154 -14.80 -4.40 15.20
CA LYS A 154 -14.73 -2.99 15.58
C LYS A 154 -13.66 -2.29 14.76
N TYR A 155 -13.88 -1.02 14.43
CA TYR A 155 -12.94 -0.26 13.62
C TYR A 155 -12.52 1.06 14.27
N SER A 156 -11.32 1.49 13.95
CA SER A 156 -10.77 2.81 14.31
C SER A 156 -9.81 3.26 13.20
N ILE A 157 -9.40 4.52 13.21
CA ILE A 157 -8.48 5.05 12.19
C ILE A 157 -7.11 4.38 12.32
N PHE A 158 -6.61 3.79 11.22
CA PHE A 158 -5.27 3.26 11.09
C PHE A 158 -4.28 4.31 10.62
N MET A 159 -4.66 5.06 9.59
CA MET A 159 -3.91 6.21 9.06
C MET A 159 -4.77 7.03 8.11
N THR A 160 -4.31 8.24 7.83
CA THR A 160 -4.83 9.09 6.77
C THR A 160 -3.72 9.40 5.79
N ILE A 161 -4.02 9.30 4.51
CA ILE A 161 -3.08 9.51 3.40
C ILE A 161 -3.55 10.69 2.58
#